data_67e4152ea528f4d78e82b60838bfc41f
#
_entry.id   67e4152ea528f4d78e82b60838bfc41f
#
_cell.length_a   1.000
_cell.length_b   1.000
_cell.length_c   1.000
_cell.angle_alpha   90.00
_cell.angle_beta   90.00
_cell.angle_gamma   90.00
#
_symmetry.space_group_name_H-M   'P 1'
#
loop_
_entity.id
_entity.type
_entity.pdbx_description
1 polymer ?
#
loop_
_entity_poly.entity_id
_entity_poly.type
_entity_poly.pdbx_seq_one_letter_code
_entity_poly.pdbx_strand_id
1 'polypeptide(L)'
;MPYYREHPLNIDIDRLGKCYFDVKSKLGFRTDDKSKIDFNAICINRIPDDENSITGGNVRGLYWTIPDTTNHEEQRLEPVKESLYTEICPEFKDTYVEEVYNIINKRFKVGRVRFLMKPPRTCLSWHRDPEMRLHIPIITNKGNIMVIGSEAFHMPANGNGYL
;
A
#
# COMPACT_ATOMS: atom_id res chain seq x y z
N MET A 1 24.00 -4.69 4.23
CA MET A 1 23.17 -3.48 4.21
C MET A 1 21.76 -3.90 4.60
N PRO A 2 21.02 -3.13 5.41
CA PRO A 2 19.65 -3.46 5.73
C PRO A 2 18.78 -3.48 4.47
N TYR A 3 17.79 -4.36 4.45
CA TYR A 3 16.86 -4.52 3.32
C TYR A 3 15.84 -3.37 3.20
N TYR A 4 15.85 -2.43 4.13
CA TYR A 4 14.98 -1.26 4.08
C TYR A 4 15.73 0.01 4.51
N ARG A 5 15.18 1.16 4.16
CA ARG A 5 15.67 2.48 4.60
C ARG A 5 14.52 3.31 5.14
N GLU A 6 14.72 3.87 6.32
CA GLU A 6 13.81 4.84 6.91
C GLU A 6 14.06 6.24 6.32
N HIS A 7 12.98 6.92 5.94
CA HIS A 7 12.98 8.27 5.39
C HIS A 7 12.15 9.19 6.27
N PRO A 8 12.73 10.24 6.87
CA PRO A 8 11.97 11.23 7.62
C PRO A 8 11.08 12.03 6.65
N LEU A 9 9.77 11.90 6.83
CA LEU A 9 8.75 12.59 6.04
C LEU A 9 7.98 13.62 6.87
N ASN A 10 8.05 13.53 8.20
CA ASN A 10 7.37 14.42 9.16
C ASN A 10 5.84 14.47 8.93
N ILE A 11 5.24 13.33 8.62
CA ILE A 11 3.80 13.21 8.41
C ILE A 11 3.10 13.17 9.76
N ASP A 12 2.06 13.99 9.93
CA ASP A 12 1.15 13.93 11.08
C ASP A 12 0.27 12.67 10.96
N ILE A 13 0.66 11.64 11.71
CA ILE A 13 0.01 10.33 11.65
C ILE A 13 -1.40 10.37 12.24
N ASP A 14 -1.65 11.16 13.26
CA ASP A 14 -2.97 11.28 13.87
C ASP A 14 -3.95 11.93 12.89
N ARG A 15 -3.51 13.00 12.23
CA ARG A 15 -4.29 13.67 11.18
C ARG A 15 -4.54 12.74 9.98
N LEU A 16 -3.52 11.98 9.54
CA LEU A 16 -3.67 11.03 8.45
C LEU A 16 -4.60 9.88 8.83
N GLY A 17 -4.48 9.37 10.05
CA GLY A 17 -5.36 8.33 10.59
C GLY A 17 -6.82 8.77 10.64
N LYS A 18 -7.09 10.02 11.07
CA LYS A 18 -8.45 10.58 11.04
C LYS A 18 -9.00 10.62 9.63
N CYS A 19 -8.24 11.11 8.65
CA CYS A 19 -8.65 11.10 7.25
C CYS A 19 -8.95 9.68 6.74
N TYR A 20 -8.12 8.69 7.11
CA TYR A 20 -8.37 7.30 6.76
C TYR A 20 -9.71 6.79 7.29
N PHE A 21 -10.03 7.04 8.56
CA PHE A 21 -11.30 6.60 9.14
C PHE A 21 -12.49 7.30 8.52
N ASP A 22 -12.39 8.60 8.26
CA ASP A 22 -13.45 9.39 7.62
C ASP A 22 -13.77 8.84 6.21
N VAL A 23 -12.75 8.55 5.42
CA VAL A 23 -12.92 8.00 4.08
C VAL A 23 -13.43 6.57 4.13
N LYS A 24 -12.87 5.72 5.00
CA LYS A 24 -13.33 4.35 5.19
C LYS A 24 -14.81 4.28 5.56
N SER A 25 -15.28 5.18 6.42
CA SER A 25 -16.68 5.22 6.82
C SER A 25 -17.63 5.58 5.67
N LYS A 26 -17.16 6.38 4.72
CA LYS A 26 -17.95 6.85 3.57
C LYS A 26 -17.92 5.91 2.37
N LEU A 27 -16.76 5.37 2.07
CA LEU A 27 -16.52 4.60 0.83
C LEU A 27 -16.45 3.09 1.05
N GLY A 28 -16.14 2.64 2.27
CA GLY A 28 -15.76 1.26 2.51
C GLY A 28 -14.42 0.89 1.84
N PHE A 29 -14.07 -0.40 1.87
CA PHE A 29 -12.95 -0.90 1.09
C PHE A 29 -13.39 -1.23 -0.32
N ARG A 30 -12.57 -0.81 -1.28
CA ARG A 30 -12.76 -1.16 -2.70
C ARG A 30 -11.95 -2.42 -2.99
N THR A 31 -12.55 -3.55 -2.73
CA THR A 31 -12.00 -4.88 -3.04
C THR A 31 -12.56 -5.37 -4.37
N ASP A 32 -11.78 -6.12 -5.10
CA ASP A 32 -12.28 -6.87 -6.24
C ASP A 32 -12.93 -8.15 -5.72
N ASP A 33 -14.22 -8.34 -5.99
CA ASP A 33 -15.01 -9.50 -5.56
C ASP A 33 -14.46 -10.85 -6.07
N LYS A 34 -13.57 -10.82 -7.04
CA LYS A 34 -12.96 -12.03 -7.62
C LYS A 34 -11.78 -12.58 -6.84
N SER A 35 -11.21 -11.82 -5.91
CA SER A 35 -10.08 -12.32 -5.12
C SER A 35 -10.55 -12.88 -3.78
N LYS A 36 -10.12 -14.09 -3.51
CA LYS A 36 -10.28 -14.71 -2.20
C LYS A 36 -9.39 -14.06 -1.12
N ILE A 37 -8.55 -13.09 -1.48
CA ILE A 37 -7.65 -12.37 -0.59
C ILE A 37 -8.15 -10.95 -0.49
N ASP A 38 -8.78 -10.67 0.62
CA ASP A 38 -9.27 -9.35 0.98
C ASP A 38 -8.09 -8.45 1.39
N PHE A 39 -7.69 -7.54 0.51
CA PHE A 39 -6.64 -6.57 0.79
C PHE A 39 -7.14 -5.35 1.55
N ASN A 40 -8.45 -5.21 1.76
CA ASN A 40 -9.01 -4.05 2.43
C ASN A 40 -8.32 -2.74 1.99
N ALA A 41 -8.40 -2.43 0.71
CA ALA A 41 -7.68 -1.34 0.08
C ALA A 41 -8.57 -0.18 -0.34
N ILE A 42 -8.05 1.05 -0.23
CA ILE A 42 -8.63 2.25 -0.79
C ILE A 42 -7.54 2.93 -1.63
N CYS A 43 -7.75 3.05 -2.95
CA CYS A 43 -6.82 3.79 -3.81
C CYS A 43 -6.89 5.29 -3.53
N ILE A 44 -5.74 5.93 -3.39
CA ILE A 44 -5.58 7.37 -3.19
C ILE A 44 -5.42 8.08 -4.54
N ASN A 45 -4.77 7.41 -5.51
CA ASN A 45 -4.63 7.90 -6.85
C ASN A 45 -5.16 6.89 -7.87
N ARG A 46 -5.37 7.36 -9.10
CA ARG A 46 -5.95 6.60 -10.20
C ARG A 46 -5.23 6.85 -11.53
N ILE A 47 -5.54 6.03 -12.51
CA ILE A 47 -5.21 6.29 -13.90
C ILE A 47 -6.21 7.33 -14.42
N PRO A 48 -5.77 8.42 -15.06
CA PRO A 48 -6.69 9.40 -15.65
C PRO A 48 -7.67 8.72 -16.61
N ASP A 49 -8.91 9.17 -16.56
CA ASP A 49 -10.02 8.70 -17.40
C ASP A 49 -10.37 7.19 -17.28
N ASP A 50 -9.80 6.49 -16.27
CA ASP A 50 -10.12 5.09 -15.97
C ASP A 50 -10.69 4.95 -14.55
N GLU A 51 -12.01 4.94 -14.44
CA GLU A 51 -12.71 4.77 -13.17
C GLU A 51 -12.50 3.38 -12.55
N ASN A 52 -12.19 2.37 -13.37
CA ASN A 52 -11.95 1.02 -12.90
C ASN A 52 -10.56 0.85 -12.26
N SER A 53 -9.65 1.78 -12.51
CA SER A 53 -8.29 1.74 -11.94
C SER A 53 -8.24 1.82 -10.41
N ILE A 54 -9.31 2.33 -9.78
CA ILE A 54 -9.42 2.46 -8.31
C ILE A 54 -9.80 1.16 -7.60
N THR A 55 -10.11 0.10 -8.33
CA THR A 55 -10.41 -1.23 -7.74
C THR A 55 -9.17 -1.95 -7.24
N GLY A 56 -8.20 -1.24 -6.78
CA GLY A 56 -6.82 -1.65 -6.55
C GLY A 56 -6.52 -2.69 -5.47
N GLY A 57 -7.51 -3.43 -4.99
CA GLY A 57 -7.30 -4.46 -3.97
C GLY A 57 -6.44 -5.64 -4.44
N ASN A 58 -6.55 -6.02 -5.70
CA ASN A 58 -6.06 -7.30 -6.19
C ASN A 58 -4.72 -7.30 -6.87
N VAL A 59 -4.06 -6.20 -6.92
CA VAL A 59 -2.81 -6.16 -7.66
C VAL A 59 -1.69 -6.67 -6.79
N ARG A 60 -1.29 -7.88 -7.05
CA ARG A 60 -0.11 -8.51 -6.48
C ARG A 60 1.13 -8.08 -7.25
N GLY A 61 2.28 -8.36 -6.69
CA GLY A 61 3.54 -8.25 -7.41
C GLY A 61 3.57 -9.12 -8.67
N LEU A 62 4.62 -8.95 -9.47
CA LEU A 62 4.82 -9.73 -10.69
C LEU A 62 4.96 -11.23 -10.38
N TYR A 63 5.59 -11.56 -9.26
CA TYR A 63 5.79 -12.92 -8.77
C TYR A 63 5.22 -13.06 -7.36
N TRP A 64 4.69 -14.24 -7.06
CA TRP A 64 4.24 -14.61 -5.72
C TRP A 64 4.40 -16.11 -5.51
N THR A 65 4.62 -16.50 -4.27
CA THR A 65 4.76 -17.90 -3.88
C THR A 65 3.48 -18.35 -3.20
N ILE A 66 3.00 -19.53 -3.55
CA ILE A 66 1.86 -20.15 -2.88
C ILE A 66 2.39 -20.82 -1.61
N PRO A 67 1.94 -20.40 -0.40
CA PRO A 67 2.56 -20.82 0.86
C PRO A 67 2.57 -22.33 1.12
N ASP A 68 1.55 -23.03 0.67
CA ASP A 68 1.30 -24.42 1.04
C ASP A 68 1.78 -25.46 0.03
N THR A 69 2.41 -25.04 -1.05
CA THR A 69 2.70 -25.94 -2.18
C THR A 69 4.13 -25.96 -2.61
N THR A 70 5.09 -25.93 -1.72
CA THR A 70 6.49 -25.93 -2.17
C THR A 70 6.87 -24.72 -3.00
N ASN A 71 7.82 -23.98 -2.72
CA ASN A 71 8.53 -22.88 -3.42
C ASN A 71 8.09 -22.57 -4.87
N HIS A 72 6.83 -22.78 -5.22
CA HIS A 72 6.31 -22.53 -6.54
C HIS A 72 5.99 -21.04 -6.69
N GLU A 73 6.60 -20.38 -7.66
CA GLU A 73 6.33 -19.00 -8.02
C GLU A 73 5.42 -18.94 -9.23
N GLU A 74 4.34 -18.19 -9.13
CA GLU A 74 3.48 -17.88 -10.27
C GLU A 74 3.76 -16.47 -10.77
N GLN A 75 3.97 -16.34 -12.06
CA GLN A 75 4.12 -15.06 -12.72
C GLN A 75 2.75 -14.51 -13.12
N ARG A 76 2.52 -13.23 -12.85
CA ARG A 76 1.36 -12.54 -13.39
C ARG A 76 1.54 -12.29 -14.87
N LEU A 77 0.54 -12.65 -15.68
CA LEU A 77 0.57 -12.47 -17.13
C LEU A 77 0.44 -10.98 -17.52
N GLU A 78 -0.38 -10.22 -16.78
CA GLU A 78 -0.65 -8.81 -17.05
C GLU A 78 -0.36 -7.97 -15.79
N PRO A 79 0.87 -7.52 -15.59
CA PRO A 79 1.20 -6.65 -14.48
C PRO A 79 0.55 -5.27 -14.66
N VAL A 80 0.04 -4.72 -13.58
CA VAL A 80 -0.47 -3.34 -13.57
C VAL A 80 0.69 -2.38 -13.76
N LYS A 81 0.55 -1.47 -14.72
CA LYS A 81 1.51 -0.38 -14.95
C LYS A 81 1.28 0.72 -13.90
N GLU A 82 1.89 0.58 -12.74
CA GLU A 82 1.67 1.50 -11.62
C GLU A 82 2.09 2.95 -11.94
N SER A 83 3.02 3.15 -12.88
CA SER A 83 3.43 4.49 -13.34
C SER A 83 2.33 5.29 -14.05
N LEU A 84 1.20 4.66 -14.40
CA LEU A 84 0.05 5.34 -15.01
C LEU A 84 -0.87 5.99 -13.96
N TYR A 85 -0.69 5.70 -12.68
CA TYR A 85 -1.48 6.27 -11.58
C TYR A 85 -1.00 7.67 -11.23
N THR A 86 -1.41 8.66 -12.00
CA THR A 86 -0.90 10.04 -11.90
C THR A 86 -1.89 11.05 -11.37
N GLU A 87 -3.18 10.68 -11.25
CA GLU A 87 -4.23 11.58 -10.77
C GLU A 87 -4.69 11.17 -9.36
N ILE A 88 -4.78 12.15 -8.45
CA ILE A 88 -5.39 11.92 -7.12
C ILE A 88 -6.90 11.69 -7.26
N CYS A 89 -7.45 10.72 -6.53
CA CYS A 89 -8.89 10.49 -6.54
C CYS A 89 -9.64 11.69 -5.96
N PRO A 90 -10.81 12.05 -6.53
CA PRO A 90 -11.55 13.25 -6.12
C PRO A 90 -11.86 13.35 -4.64
N GLU A 91 -12.06 12.20 -3.99
CA GLU A 91 -12.40 12.11 -2.56
C GLU A 91 -11.29 12.59 -1.64
N PHE A 92 -10.05 12.69 -2.15
CA PHE A 92 -8.89 13.12 -1.37
C PHE A 92 -8.43 14.54 -1.70
N LYS A 93 -9.03 15.19 -2.69
CA LYS A 93 -8.74 16.60 -3.01
C LYS A 93 -9.08 17.49 -1.82
N ASP A 94 -8.25 18.48 -1.56
CA ASP A 94 -8.37 19.45 -0.46
C ASP A 94 -8.35 18.79 0.94
N THR A 95 -7.78 17.58 1.06
CA THR A 95 -7.61 16.88 2.34
C THR A 95 -6.13 16.74 2.71
N TYR A 96 -5.88 16.34 3.96
CA TYR A 96 -4.51 16.03 4.39
C TYR A 96 -3.90 14.84 3.64
N VAL A 97 -4.70 13.97 3.08
CA VAL A 97 -4.20 12.87 2.23
C VAL A 97 -3.55 13.42 0.96
N GLU A 98 -4.10 14.46 0.35
CA GLU A 98 -3.48 15.14 -0.78
C GLU A 98 -2.18 15.83 -0.38
N GLU A 99 -2.13 16.49 0.78
CA GLU A 99 -0.89 17.08 1.30
C GLU A 99 0.21 16.01 1.42
N VAL A 100 -0.10 14.85 2.01
CA VAL A 100 0.82 13.71 2.14
C VAL A 100 1.22 13.16 0.78
N TYR A 101 0.26 12.96 -0.13
CA TYR A 101 0.54 12.54 -1.50
C TYR A 101 1.55 13.47 -2.18
N ASN A 102 1.38 14.77 -2.03
CA ASN A 102 2.29 15.75 -2.60
C ASN A 102 3.68 15.74 -1.94
N ILE A 103 3.77 15.51 -0.64
CA ILE A 103 5.05 15.34 0.07
C ILE A 103 5.83 14.16 -0.49
N ILE A 104 5.19 13.00 -0.62
CA ILE A 104 5.86 11.81 -1.13
C ILE A 104 6.19 11.93 -2.62
N ASN A 105 5.30 12.51 -3.42
CA ASN A 105 5.49 12.66 -4.85
C ASN A 105 6.61 13.65 -5.23
N LYS A 106 6.88 14.65 -4.38
CA LYS A 106 8.05 15.54 -4.54
C LYS A 106 9.38 14.82 -4.31
N ARG A 107 9.39 13.80 -3.47
CA ARG A 107 10.62 13.11 -3.05
C ARG A 107 10.87 11.81 -3.79
N PHE A 108 9.80 11.15 -4.19
CA PHE A 108 9.84 9.86 -4.85
C PHE A 108 9.01 9.92 -6.14
N LYS A 109 9.40 9.16 -7.13
CA LYS A 109 8.54 8.92 -8.29
C LYS A 109 7.51 7.86 -7.90
N VAL A 110 6.34 8.32 -7.43
CA VAL A 110 5.31 7.39 -6.96
C VAL A 110 4.48 6.83 -8.10
N GLY A 111 4.14 5.56 -7.97
CA GLY A 111 3.12 4.89 -8.76
C GLY A 111 1.79 4.91 -8.03
N ARG A 112 1.15 3.74 -7.92
CA ARG A 112 -0.11 3.61 -7.23
C ARG A 112 0.03 3.74 -5.72
N VAL A 113 -0.75 4.64 -5.13
CA VAL A 113 -0.80 4.90 -3.68
C VAL A 113 -2.13 4.41 -3.11
N ARG A 114 -2.08 3.70 -1.98
CA ARG A 114 -3.26 3.09 -1.36
C ARG A 114 -3.18 3.16 0.16
N PHE A 115 -4.33 3.32 0.78
CA PHE A 115 -4.52 2.79 2.13
C PHE A 115 -4.70 1.27 2.05
N LEU A 116 -3.99 0.56 2.90
CA LEU A 116 -4.11 -0.88 3.05
C LEU A 116 -4.33 -1.21 4.53
N MET A 117 -5.35 -1.97 4.83
CA MET A 117 -5.57 -2.50 6.17
C MET A 117 -5.25 -3.98 6.21
N LYS A 118 -4.43 -4.37 7.15
CA LYS A 118 -4.15 -5.76 7.44
C LYS A 118 -4.94 -6.19 8.67
N PRO A 119 -5.86 -7.15 8.56
CA PRO A 119 -6.59 -7.67 9.72
C PRO A 119 -5.64 -8.32 10.73
N PRO A 120 -5.99 -8.31 12.03
CA PRO A 120 -5.23 -9.03 13.04
C PRO A 120 -5.12 -10.52 12.72
N ARG A 121 -3.98 -11.13 13.10
CA ARG A 121 -3.72 -12.57 12.91
C ARG A 121 -3.72 -13.03 11.46
N THR A 122 -3.40 -12.15 10.52
CA THR A 122 -3.23 -12.49 9.11
C THR A 122 -1.80 -12.26 8.66
N CYS A 123 -1.36 -13.03 7.67
CA CYS A 123 -0.08 -12.87 7.03
C CYS A 123 -0.26 -12.81 5.51
N LEU A 124 0.48 -11.95 4.83
CA LEU A 124 0.59 -12.04 3.37
C LEU A 124 1.47 -13.22 3.01
N SER A 125 1.18 -13.87 1.88
CA SER A 125 2.07 -14.88 1.33
C SER A 125 3.41 -14.26 0.95
N TRP A 126 4.45 -15.07 0.92
CA TRP A 126 5.73 -14.69 0.34
C TRP A 126 5.53 -14.29 -1.13
N HIS A 127 6.06 -13.14 -1.51
CA HIS A 127 5.97 -12.64 -2.88
C HIS A 127 7.11 -11.66 -3.15
N ARG A 128 7.30 -11.33 -4.41
CA ARG A 128 8.17 -10.25 -4.86
C ARG A 128 7.34 -9.19 -5.56
N ASP A 129 7.55 -7.95 -5.21
CA ASP A 129 7.00 -6.83 -5.97
C ASP A 129 8.00 -6.41 -7.06
N PRO A 130 7.52 -6.02 -8.25
CA PRO A 130 8.41 -5.57 -9.32
C PRO A 130 9.04 -4.21 -9.02
N GLU A 131 8.37 -3.36 -8.24
CA GLU A 131 8.84 -2.04 -7.82
C GLU A 131 9.08 -2.00 -6.31
N MET A 132 9.95 -1.09 -5.90
CA MET A 132 10.14 -0.76 -4.48
C MET A 132 8.83 -0.24 -3.87
N ARG A 133 8.59 -0.56 -2.60
CA ARG A 133 7.39 -0.17 -1.87
C ARG A 133 7.73 0.77 -0.73
N LEU A 134 7.18 1.97 -0.78
CA LEU A 134 7.22 2.91 0.34
C LEU A 134 6.03 2.64 1.28
N HIS A 135 6.32 2.26 2.50
CA HIS A 135 5.33 2.05 3.56
C HIS A 135 5.31 3.23 4.52
N ILE A 136 4.14 3.73 4.84
CA ILE A 136 3.92 4.77 5.85
C ILE A 136 2.91 4.19 6.85
N PRO A 137 3.37 3.60 7.96
CA PRO A 137 2.48 3.03 8.96
C PRO A 137 1.65 4.11 9.63
N ILE A 138 0.33 3.90 9.68
CA ILE A 138 -0.62 4.82 10.32
C ILE A 138 -1.05 4.25 11.67
N ILE A 139 -1.41 2.97 11.69
CA ILE A 139 -1.80 2.25 12.88
C ILE A 139 -1.01 0.94 12.90
N THR A 140 -0.27 0.70 13.95
CA THR A 140 0.56 -0.50 14.06
C THR A 140 0.77 -0.89 15.53
N ASN A 141 1.35 -2.05 15.75
CA ASN A 141 1.79 -2.53 17.07
C ASN A 141 3.07 -3.37 16.91
N LYS A 142 3.74 -3.64 18.01
CA LYS A 142 5.02 -4.37 18.00
C LYS A 142 4.96 -5.78 17.40
N GLY A 143 3.79 -6.38 17.34
CA GLY A 143 3.58 -7.70 16.71
C GLY A 143 3.37 -7.63 15.19
N ASN A 144 3.28 -6.44 14.60
CA ASN A 144 3.21 -6.26 13.16
C ASN A 144 4.64 -6.23 12.59
N ILE A 145 5.06 -7.36 12.08
CA ILE A 145 6.43 -7.60 11.61
C ILE A 145 6.44 -7.69 10.09
N MET A 146 7.35 -6.95 9.47
CA MET A 146 7.76 -7.11 8.08
C MET A 146 8.95 -8.07 8.02
N VAL A 147 8.93 -8.98 7.07
CA VAL A 147 10.07 -9.86 6.80
C VAL A 147 10.52 -9.65 5.36
N ILE A 148 11.79 -9.29 5.18
CA ILE A 148 12.40 -9.13 3.86
C ILE A 148 13.73 -9.89 3.85
N GLY A 149 13.85 -10.87 2.97
CA GLY A 149 15.01 -11.78 2.97
C GLY A 149 15.13 -12.51 4.30
N SER A 150 16.23 -12.30 5.01
CA SER A 150 16.50 -12.88 6.33
C SER A 150 16.25 -11.93 7.49
N GLU A 151 15.77 -10.71 7.24
CA GLU A 151 15.55 -9.71 8.28
C GLU A 151 14.06 -9.60 8.63
N ALA A 152 13.78 -9.51 9.93
CA ALA A 152 12.46 -9.26 10.47
C ALA A 152 12.48 -7.96 11.28
N PHE A 153 11.60 -7.02 10.98
CA PHE A 153 11.59 -5.72 11.64
C PHE A 153 10.19 -5.16 11.79
N HIS A 154 10.02 -4.26 12.73
CA HIS A 154 8.81 -3.51 12.96
C HIS A 154 8.94 -2.11 12.37
N MET A 155 7.88 -1.63 11.69
CA MET A 155 7.79 -0.26 11.20
C MET A 155 6.84 0.52 12.13
N PRO A 156 7.35 1.42 13.00
CA PRO A 156 6.51 2.23 13.88
C PRO A 156 5.73 3.30 13.11
N ALA A 157 4.55 3.68 13.64
CA ALA A 157 3.76 4.79 13.14
C ALA A 157 4.30 6.11 13.70
N ASN A 158 5.39 6.60 13.14
CA ASN A 158 6.13 7.78 13.61
C ASN A 158 6.22 8.92 12.59
N GLY A 159 5.43 8.85 11.52
CA GLY A 159 5.43 9.85 10.46
C GLY A 159 6.54 9.69 9.42
N ASN A 160 7.32 8.63 9.50
CA ASN A 160 8.36 8.30 8.53
C ASN A 160 7.87 7.29 7.49
N GLY A 161 8.57 7.25 6.37
CA GLY A 161 8.38 6.24 5.33
C GLY A 161 9.49 5.20 5.38
N TYR A 162 9.16 3.96 5.08
CA TYR A 162 10.07 2.80 5.04
C TYR A 162 10.08 2.26 3.61
N LEU A 163 11.23 2.38 2.93
CA LEU A 163 11.45 1.99 1.53
C LEU A 163 12.41 0.82 1.44
#